data_edb8a34a7e9ad920845159008b4df2b6
#
_entry.id   edb8a34a7e9ad920845159008b4df2b6
#
_cell.length_a   1.000
_cell.length_b   1.000
_cell.length_c   1.000
_cell.angle_alpha   90.00
_cell.angle_beta   90.00
_cell.angle_gamma   90.00
#
_symmetry.space_group_name_H-M   'P 1'
#
loop_
_entity.id
_entity.type
_entity.pdbx_description
1 polymer ?
#
loop_
_entity_poly.entity_id
_entity_poly.type
_entity_poly.pdbx_seq_one_letter_code
_entity_poly.pdbx_strand_id
1 'polypeptide(L)' 'MTLAQDFVTLEVTRYMRAAGLNQETMAAAIGVQQSVLSKKLLGSRRWSINDLDRLADAGVPIHLTATTLDQEC' A
#
# COMPACT_ATOMS: atom_id res chain seq x y z
N MET A 1 0.98 -7.97 -13.28
CA MET A 1 0.92 -6.78 -12.42
C MET A 1 2.13 -5.89 -12.71
N THR A 2 1.98 -4.58 -12.56
CA THR A 2 3.09 -3.67 -12.85
C THR A 2 4.09 -3.65 -11.70
N LEU A 3 5.31 -3.23 -12.01
CA LEU A 3 6.37 -3.11 -11.02
C LEU A 3 5.97 -2.17 -9.88
N ALA A 4 5.29 -1.06 -10.21
CA ALA A 4 4.86 -0.10 -9.21
C ALA A 4 3.86 -0.71 -8.23
N GLN A 5 2.93 -1.51 -8.73
CA GLN A 5 1.94 -2.18 -7.88
C GLN A 5 2.62 -3.17 -6.94
N ASP A 6 3.58 -3.92 -7.45
CA ASP A 6 4.32 -4.88 -6.63
C ASP A 6 5.13 -4.18 -5.56
N PHE A 7 5.70 -3.02 -5.89
CA PHE A 7 6.47 -2.24 -4.92
C PHE A 7 5.59 -1.77 -3.76
N VAL A 8 4.39 -1.27 -4.06
CA VAL A 8 3.48 -0.82 -3.01
C VAL A 8 3.10 -2.00 -2.10
N THR A 9 2.77 -3.14 -2.69
CA THR A 9 2.43 -4.33 -1.91
C THR A 9 3.56 -4.71 -0.98
N LEU A 10 4.79 -4.68 -1.48
CA LEU A 10 5.96 -5.03 -0.66
C LEU A 10 6.14 -4.05 0.49
N GLU A 11 6.02 -2.75 0.22
CA GLU A 11 6.20 -1.74 1.25
C GLU A 11 5.11 -1.82 2.33
N VAL A 12 3.87 -2.08 1.94
CA VAL A 12 2.79 -2.26 2.90
C VAL A 12 3.06 -3.49 3.77
N THR A 13 3.48 -4.58 3.15
CA THR A 13 3.77 -5.81 3.88
C THR A 13 4.91 -5.60 4.89
N ARG A 14 5.96 -4.92 4.47
CA ARG A 14 7.08 -4.62 5.35
C ARG A 14 6.67 -3.75 6.52
N TYR A 15 5.87 -2.73 6.23
CA TYR A 15 5.39 -1.83 7.27
C TYR A 15 4.54 -2.59 8.30
N MET A 16 3.65 -3.45 7.83
CA MET A 16 2.81 -4.23 8.71
C MET A 16 3.64 -5.12 9.63
N ARG A 17 4.68 -5.75 9.09
CA ARG A 17 5.56 -6.61 9.90
C ARG A 17 6.33 -5.80 10.92
N ALA A 18 6.88 -4.67 10.49
CA ALA A 18 7.69 -3.84 11.39
C ALA A 18 6.86 -3.26 12.53
N ALA A 19 5.62 -2.90 12.25
CA ALA A 19 4.72 -2.30 13.24
C ALA A 19 3.89 -3.34 14.01
N GLY A 20 3.98 -4.61 13.63
CA GLY A 20 3.21 -5.66 14.28
C GLY A 20 1.72 -5.60 14.00
N LEU A 21 1.34 -5.15 12.82
CA LEU A 21 -0.06 -4.96 12.45
C LEU A 21 -0.58 -6.16 11.65
N ASN A 22 -1.82 -6.55 11.92
CA ASN A 22 -2.51 -7.51 11.07
C ASN A 22 -3.32 -6.75 10.01
N GLN A 23 -3.98 -7.50 9.11
CA GLN A 23 -4.73 -6.87 8.02
C GLN A 23 -5.89 -6.02 8.53
N GLU A 24 -6.56 -6.47 9.58
CA GLU A 24 -7.68 -5.73 10.15
C GLU A 24 -7.22 -4.38 10.68
N THR A 25 -6.14 -4.38 11.46
CA THR A 25 -5.59 -3.15 12.04
C THR A 25 -5.07 -2.22 10.96
N MET A 26 -4.38 -2.77 9.97
CA MET A 26 -3.85 -1.98 8.87
C MET A 26 -4.97 -1.35 8.04
N ALA A 27 -6.01 -2.12 7.76
CA ALA A 27 -7.16 -1.61 7.01
C ALA A 27 -7.81 -0.44 7.74
N ALA A 28 -7.97 -0.57 9.06
CA ALA A 28 -8.52 0.50 9.88
C ALA A 28 -7.63 1.74 9.83
N ALA A 29 -6.32 1.55 9.85
CA ALA A 29 -5.35 2.66 9.84
C ALA A 29 -5.43 3.47 8.54
N ILE A 30 -5.71 2.82 7.42
CA ILE A 30 -5.79 3.52 6.14
C ILE A 30 -7.23 3.78 5.69
N GLY A 31 -8.22 3.43 6.52
CA GLY A 31 -9.61 3.78 6.26
C GLY A 31 -10.28 2.95 5.18
N VAL A 32 -9.89 1.70 5.01
CA VAL A 32 -10.53 0.79 4.05
C VAL A 32 -11.03 -0.45 4.77
N GLN A 33 -11.87 -1.23 4.10
CA GLN A 33 -12.33 -2.49 4.65
C GLN A 33 -11.22 -3.55 4.54
N GLN A 34 -11.20 -4.47 5.50
CA GLN A 34 -10.19 -5.53 5.51
C GLN A 34 -10.23 -6.36 4.23
N SER A 35 -11.41 -6.67 3.72
CA SER A 35 -11.54 -7.46 2.50
C SER A 35 -10.93 -6.74 1.29
N VAL A 36 -11.05 -5.43 1.24
CA VAL A 36 -10.45 -4.63 0.18
C VAL A 36 -8.94 -4.66 0.28
N LEU A 37 -8.40 -4.45 1.48
CA LEU A 37 -6.97 -4.51 1.70
C LEU A 37 -6.43 -5.89 1.33
N SER A 38 -7.11 -6.93 1.75
CA SER A 38 -6.70 -8.30 1.47
C SER A 38 -6.57 -8.54 -0.03
N LYS A 39 -7.53 -8.08 -0.82
CA LYS A 39 -7.51 -8.23 -2.27
C LYS A 39 -6.34 -7.47 -2.89
N LYS A 40 -6.04 -6.29 -2.38
CA LYS A 40 -4.91 -5.50 -2.90
C LYS A 40 -3.58 -6.17 -2.58
N LEU A 41 -3.44 -6.74 -1.40
CA LEU A 41 -2.23 -7.45 -1.02
C LEU A 41 -2.03 -8.71 -1.87
N LEU A 42 -3.13 -9.37 -2.24
CA LEU A 42 -3.07 -10.56 -3.10
C LEU A 42 -2.88 -10.24 -4.57
N GLY A 43 -3.03 -8.98 -4.96
CA GLY A 43 -2.91 -8.57 -6.35
C GLY A 43 -4.21 -8.66 -7.13
N SER A 44 -5.32 -9.01 -6.49
CA SER A 44 -6.63 -9.07 -7.14
C SER A 44 -7.20 -7.69 -7.43
N ARG A 45 -6.78 -6.67 -6.68
CA ARG A 45 -7.15 -5.27 -6.90
C ARG A 45 -5.90 -4.43 -6.92
N ARG A 46 -5.94 -3.38 -7.73
CA ARG A 46 -4.79 -2.49 -7.88
C ARG A 46 -4.81 -1.41 -6.82
N TRP A 47 -3.62 -0.95 -6.44
CA TRP A 47 -3.48 0.21 -5.57
C TRP A 47 -3.79 1.46 -6.39
N SER A 48 -4.63 2.34 -5.85
CA SER A 48 -4.96 3.60 -6.50
C SER A 48 -4.11 4.73 -5.92
N ILE A 49 -4.16 5.89 -6.56
CA ILE A 49 -3.46 7.08 -6.06
C ILE A 49 -4.01 7.47 -4.70
N ASN A 50 -5.33 7.36 -4.51
CA ASN A 50 -5.93 7.64 -3.20
C ASN A 50 -5.41 6.68 -2.13
N ASP A 51 -5.19 5.42 -2.50
CA ASP A 51 -4.61 4.46 -1.57
C ASP A 51 -3.21 4.89 -1.15
N LEU A 52 -2.41 5.38 -2.11
CA LEU A 52 -1.06 5.83 -1.80
C LEU A 52 -1.07 7.01 -0.85
N ASP A 53 -2.00 7.94 -1.03
CA ASP A 53 -2.15 9.06 -0.11
C ASP A 53 -2.48 8.58 1.31
N ARG A 54 -3.39 7.63 1.42
CA ARG A 54 -3.79 7.08 2.71
C ARG A 54 -2.63 6.34 3.37
N LEU A 55 -1.86 5.59 2.59
CA LEU A 55 -0.70 4.88 3.10
C LEU A 55 0.35 5.86 3.60
N ALA A 56 0.61 6.94 2.86
CA ALA A 56 1.56 7.94 3.28
C ALA A 56 1.13 8.61 4.58
N ASP A 57 -0.16 8.91 4.71
CA ASP A 57 -0.70 9.51 5.93
C ASP A 57 -0.55 8.58 7.12
N ALA A 58 -0.64 7.28 6.88
CA ALA A 58 -0.49 6.28 7.94
C ALA A 58 0.96 6.03 8.33
N GLY A 59 1.91 6.57 7.55
CA GLY A 59 3.33 6.42 7.86
C GLY A 59 4.06 5.37 7.02
N VAL A 60 3.40 4.80 6.01
CA VAL A 60 4.06 3.83 5.13
C VAL A 60 5.00 4.57 4.18
N PRO A 61 6.27 4.16 4.07
CA PRO A 61 7.24 4.88 3.25
C PRO A 61 7.11 4.56 1.76
N ILE A 62 6.14 5.18 1.11
CA ILE A 62 5.86 4.93 -0.31
C ILE A 62 6.25 6.10 -1.21
N HIS A 63 6.94 7.10 -0.68
CA HIS A 63 7.33 8.28 -1.46
C HIS A 63 8.23 7.95 -2.64
N LEU A 64 8.98 6.87 -2.55
CA LEU A 64 9.83 6.42 -3.66
C LEU A 64 9.00 5.96 -4.84
N THR A 65 7.81 5.46 -4.59
CA THR A 65 6.89 5.06 -5.66
C THR A 65 6.51 6.27 -6.50
N ALA A 66 6.18 7.38 -5.86
CA ALA A 66 5.85 8.61 -6.57
C ALA A 66 7.02 9.09 -7.41
N THR A 67 8.24 9.05 -6.87
CA THR A 67 9.44 9.44 -7.59
C THR A 67 9.65 8.56 -8.81
N THR A 68 9.46 7.27 -8.67
CA THR A 68 9.60 6.33 -9.76
C THR A 68 8.60 6.62 -10.88
N LEU A 69 7.35 6.90 -10.50
CA LEU A 69 6.32 7.24 -11.48
C LEU A 69 6.65 8.51 -12.23
N ASP A 70 7.19 9.51 -11.55
CA ASP A 70 7.59 10.76 -12.18
C ASP A 70 8.67 10.52 -13.22
N GLN A 71 9.59 9.62 -12.94
CA GLN A 71 10.68 9.33 -13.86
C GLN A 71 10.21 8.62 -15.11
N GLU A 72 9.11 7.92 -15.02
CA GLU A 72 8.56 7.22 -16.18
C GLU A 72 7.85 8.15 -17.14
N CYS A 73 7.50 9.32 -16.70
CA CYS A 73 6.90 10.33 -17.55
C CYS A 73 7.94 11.08 -18.33
#